data_752ea4c1d2772bf5acac23437ad9c6a5
#
_entry.id   752ea4c1d2772bf5acac23437ad9c6a5
#
_cell.length_a   1.000
_cell.length_b   1.000
_cell.length_c   1.000
_cell.angle_alpha   90.00
_cell.angle_beta   90.00
_cell.angle_gamma   90.00
#
_symmetry.space_group_name_H-M   'P 1'
#
loop_
_entity.id
_entity.type
_entity.pdbx_description
1 polymer ?
#
loop_
_entity_poly.entity_id
_entity_poly.type
_entity_poly.pdbx_seq_one_letter_code
_entity_poly.pdbx_strand_id
1 'polypeptide(L)'
;MINIRELGLPVRKWVPNWLALASVFIIILPVTMLNGSYTGSMLEVSNTLGTNTEDITMGYYAASVGMAIAYPIVPKVLAAFSTKFLLLADLSLQIILSWICARSQSADILIVASFAIGFLKGFLMLWFIRHAQKIFSPKNVRSEFYSYFYPLVYGGGQLSMVLTAELAYHYDWKYMYYFMMVLLLLAILIIIICYRHDQPMKKIPIEELHLREMFVIAIGLLMLMYVANYGKMLDWMSSYKICAYIVIAPILIAFFVWMQYHSQTPYVNLAPLYQPKAIVGYFYMMLIMFFSTSTTLLTNYMTSILKVDTTHSYVLYIWLIPGYLLGAFICFWWFRWQRWRFRFFIAGGMACFAAFFGILYFGYRPKVHTKCFTFPSSCADLACFP
;
A
#
# COMPACT_ATOMS: atom_id res chain seq x y z
N MET A 1 15.91 -10.01 -26.11
CA MET A 1 16.26 -9.52 -24.74
C MET A 1 16.03 -8.02 -24.72
N ILE A 2 15.21 -7.53 -23.78
CA ILE A 2 14.93 -6.10 -23.61
C ILE A 2 16.21 -5.42 -23.14
N ASN A 3 16.70 -4.44 -23.89
CA ASN A 3 17.86 -3.68 -23.47
C ASN A 3 17.43 -2.62 -22.44
N ILE A 4 17.62 -2.91 -21.16
CA ILE A 4 17.14 -2.08 -20.03
C ILE A 4 17.75 -0.67 -20.06
N ARG A 5 18.89 -0.50 -20.73
CA ARG A 5 19.54 0.80 -20.91
C ARG A 5 18.74 1.75 -21.81
N GLU A 6 18.04 1.20 -22.80
CA GLU A 6 17.15 1.99 -23.68
C GLU A 6 15.88 2.47 -22.97
N LEU A 7 15.54 1.86 -21.84
CA LEU A 7 14.38 2.22 -21.03
C LEU A 7 14.62 3.41 -20.09
N GLY A 8 15.84 3.99 -20.10
CA GLY A 8 16.18 5.19 -19.34
C GLY A 8 16.40 4.96 -17.83
N LEU A 9 16.72 3.72 -17.42
CA LEU A 9 17.20 3.46 -16.06
C LEU A 9 18.63 3.97 -15.91
N PRO A 10 18.96 4.74 -14.86
CA PRO A 10 20.30 5.26 -14.61
C PRO A 10 21.24 4.18 -14.05
N VAL A 11 21.41 3.09 -14.80
CA VAL A 11 22.27 1.96 -14.40
C VAL A 11 23.66 2.11 -15.02
N ARG A 12 24.69 1.68 -14.29
CA ARG A 12 26.08 1.71 -14.76
C ARG A 12 26.29 0.75 -15.95
N LYS A 13 27.24 1.07 -16.84
CA LYS A 13 27.48 0.32 -18.08
C LYS A 13 27.91 -1.14 -17.87
N TRP A 14 28.57 -1.46 -16.77
CA TRP A 14 29.06 -2.82 -16.47
C TRP A 14 27.97 -3.76 -15.92
N VAL A 15 26.83 -3.22 -15.46
CA VAL A 15 25.74 -4.01 -14.87
C VAL A 15 25.00 -4.78 -15.96
N PRO A 16 24.91 -6.11 -15.90
CA PRO A 16 24.16 -6.91 -16.85
C PRO A 16 22.64 -6.67 -16.72
N ASN A 17 21.90 -6.88 -17.80
CA ASN A 17 20.46 -6.59 -17.85
C ASN A 17 19.63 -7.34 -16.78
N TRP A 18 19.98 -8.59 -16.49
CA TRP A 18 19.28 -9.36 -15.46
C TRP A 18 19.48 -8.78 -14.04
N LEU A 19 20.69 -8.29 -13.73
CA LEU A 19 20.99 -7.67 -12.44
C LEU A 19 20.30 -6.30 -12.31
N ALA A 20 20.22 -5.54 -13.40
CA ALA A 20 19.47 -4.29 -13.44
C ALA A 20 17.96 -4.52 -13.19
N LEU A 21 17.39 -5.60 -13.75
CA LEU A 21 16.01 -6.01 -13.49
C LEU A 21 15.83 -6.42 -12.02
N ALA A 22 16.70 -7.29 -11.54
CA ALA A 22 16.66 -7.76 -10.15
C ALA A 22 16.78 -6.59 -9.16
N SER A 23 17.62 -5.58 -9.45
CA SER A 23 17.79 -4.42 -8.58
C SER A 23 16.49 -3.62 -8.40
N VAL A 24 15.69 -3.45 -9.45
CA VAL A 24 14.39 -2.76 -9.37
C VAL A 24 13.43 -3.50 -8.46
N PHE A 25 13.41 -4.84 -8.53
CA PHE A 25 12.56 -5.65 -7.64
C PHE A 25 13.05 -5.65 -6.20
N ILE A 26 14.35 -5.75 -5.96
CA ILE A 26 14.90 -5.75 -4.61
C ILE A 26 14.67 -4.40 -3.91
N ILE A 27 14.77 -3.29 -4.65
CA ILE A 27 14.53 -1.96 -4.12
C ILE A 27 13.06 -1.77 -3.69
N ILE A 28 12.10 -2.35 -4.42
CA ILE A 28 10.68 -2.21 -4.07
C ILE A 28 10.22 -3.17 -2.98
N LEU A 29 10.92 -4.29 -2.78
CA LEU A 29 10.52 -5.32 -1.83
C LEU A 29 10.24 -4.76 -0.42
N PRO A 30 11.15 -3.99 0.23
CA PRO A 30 10.89 -3.43 1.55
C PRO A 30 9.67 -2.50 1.57
N VAL A 31 9.36 -1.83 0.46
CA VAL A 31 8.20 -0.93 0.38
C VAL A 31 6.89 -1.71 0.34
N THR A 32 6.82 -2.78 -0.44
CA THR A 32 5.62 -3.64 -0.48
C THR A 32 5.41 -4.38 0.83
N MET A 33 6.49 -4.82 1.46
CA MET A 33 6.44 -5.54 2.73
C MET A 33 6.02 -4.67 3.92
N LEU A 34 6.36 -3.38 3.95
CA LEU A 34 5.95 -2.47 5.02
C LEU A 34 4.44 -2.38 5.23
N ASN A 35 3.64 -2.63 4.20
CA ASN A 35 2.17 -2.58 4.32
C ASN A 35 1.59 -3.65 5.25
N GLY A 36 2.18 -4.84 5.27
CA GLY A 36 1.71 -5.95 6.12
C GLY A 36 2.22 -5.89 7.56
N SER A 37 3.24 -5.08 7.84
CA SER A 37 3.91 -5.08 9.12
C SER A 37 3.04 -4.63 10.31
N TYR A 38 2.08 -3.76 10.08
CA TYR A 38 1.16 -3.31 11.13
C TYR A 38 0.05 -4.32 11.43
N THR A 39 -0.38 -5.08 10.43
CA THR A 39 -1.52 -5.97 10.55
C THR A 39 -1.15 -7.31 11.18
N GLY A 40 0.09 -7.77 10.98
CA GLY A 40 0.55 -9.09 11.47
C GLY A 40 0.90 -9.15 12.95
N SER A 41 1.10 -8.01 13.62
CA SER A 41 1.54 -7.95 15.02
C SER A 41 0.82 -6.91 15.86
N MET A 42 -0.38 -6.50 15.45
CA MET A 42 -1.13 -5.43 16.15
C MET A 42 -1.34 -5.73 17.63
N LEU A 43 -1.72 -6.96 17.96
CA LEU A 43 -2.05 -7.37 19.32
C LEU A 43 -0.79 -7.37 20.20
N GLU A 44 0.31 -7.91 19.69
CA GLU A 44 1.60 -7.97 20.41
C GLU A 44 2.15 -6.57 20.67
N VAL A 45 2.07 -5.69 19.67
CA VAL A 45 2.50 -4.29 19.80
C VAL A 45 1.64 -3.55 20.83
N SER A 46 0.31 -3.68 20.76
CA SER A 46 -0.61 -3.03 21.71
C SER A 46 -0.39 -3.51 23.14
N ASN A 47 -0.22 -4.81 23.34
CA ASN A 47 0.06 -5.39 24.65
C ASN A 47 1.40 -4.92 25.23
N THR A 48 2.44 -4.84 24.39
CA THR A 48 3.76 -4.42 24.84
C THR A 48 3.84 -2.93 25.18
N LEU A 49 3.13 -2.10 24.42
CA LEU A 49 3.07 -0.65 24.66
C LEU A 49 2.02 -0.25 25.68
N GLY A 50 1.14 -1.19 26.12
CA GLY A 50 0.01 -0.90 27.01
C GLY A 50 -1.01 0.06 26.39
N THR A 51 -1.19 0.00 25.07
CA THR A 51 -2.10 0.85 24.29
C THR A 51 -3.21 0.03 23.64
N ASN A 52 -4.19 0.70 23.06
CA ASN A 52 -5.26 0.02 22.34
C ASN A 52 -4.82 -0.41 20.94
N THR A 53 -5.47 -1.42 20.38
CA THR A 53 -5.24 -1.86 18.99
C THR A 53 -5.58 -0.75 17.99
N GLU A 54 -6.50 0.15 18.34
CA GLU A 54 -6.88 1.33 17.57
C GLU A 54 -5.70 2.29 17.38
N ASP A 55 -4.83 2.43 18.39
CA ASP A 55 -3.65 3.30 18.29
C ASP A 55 -2.65 2.76 17.25
N ILE A 56 -2.45 1.45 17.22
CA ILE A 56 -1.58 0.80 16.22
C ILE A 56 -2.21 0.87 14.82
N THR A 57 -3.52 0.66 14.72
CA THR A 57 -4.28 0.81 13.47
C THR A 57 -4.21 2.24 12.94
N MET A 58 -4.22 3.25 13.84
CA MET A 58 -4.02 4.65 13.45
C MET A 58 -2.65 4.88 12.81
N GLY A 59 -1.60 4.19 13.26
CA GLY A 59 -0.30 4.19 12.62
C GLY A 59 -0.35 3.72 11.15
N TYR A 60 -1.10 2.65 10.88
CA TYR A 60 -1.33 2.17 9.52
C TYR A 60 -2.09 3.19 8.65
N TYR A 61 -3.14 3.80 9.18
CA TYR A 61 -3.88 4.85 8.46
C TYR A 61 -3.02 6.10 8.23
N ALA A 62 -2.22 6.49 9.21
CA ALA A 62 -1.29 7.61 9.08
C ALA A 62 -0.27 7.36 7.96
N ALA A 63 0.30 6.16 7.86
CA ALA A 63 1.19 5.79 6.77
C ALA A 63 0.48 5.83 5.40
N SER A 64 -0.77 5.38 5.33
CA SER A 64 -1.58 5.43 4.10
C SER A 64 -1.87 6.86 3.65
N VAL A 65 -2.21 7.75 4.59
CA VAL A 65 -2.39 9.19 4.32
C VAL A 65 -1.09 9.81 3.86
N GLY A 66 0.04 9.52 4.54
CA GLY A 66 1.37 9.99 4.15
C GLY A 66 1.70 9.62 2.70
N MET A 67 1.45 8.37 2.31
CA MET A 67 1.67 7.91 0.94
C MET A 67 0.76 8.62 -0.07
N ALA A 68 -0.52 8.80 0.25
CA ALA A 68 -1.49 9.45 -0.62
C ALA A 68 -1.10 10.91 -0.93
N ILE A 69 -0.67 11.66 0.08
CA ILE A 69 -0.25 13.06 -0.10
C ILE A 69 1.12 13.20 -0.76
N ALA A 70 1.97 12.17 -0.77
CA ALA A 70 3.23 12.20 -1.48
C ALA A 70 3.05 12.14 -3.02
N TYR A 71 2.08 11.37 -3.50
CA TYR A 71 1.92 11.07 -4.92
C TYR A 71 1.90 12.30 -5.85
N PRO A 72 1.19 13.40 -5.58
CA PRO A 72 1.18 14.57 -6.47
C PRO A 72 2.53 15.30 -6.55
N ILE A 73 3.35 15.23 -5.51
CA ILE A 73 4.67 15.90 -5.44
C ILE A 73 5.75 15.09 -6.14
N VAL A 74 5.67 13.77 -6.07
CA VAL A 74 6.73 12.85 -6.54
C VAL A 74 7.21 13.14 -7.95
N PRO A 75 6.35 13.36 -8.98
CA PRO A 75 6.82 13.66 -10.33
C PRO A 75 7.67 14.93 -10.41
N LYS A 76 7.32 15.95 -9.60
CA LYS A 76 8.05 17.23 -9.54
C LYS A 76 9.43 17.03 -8.88
N VAL A 77 9.47 16.35 -7.74
CA VAL A 77 10.72 16.06 -7.02
C VAL A 77 11.66 15.16 -7.82
N LEU A 78 11.12 14.12 -8.50
CA LEU A 78 11.90 13.26 -9.39
C LEU A 78 12.50 14.00 -10.59
N ALA A 79 11.90 15.11 -11.02
CA ALA A 79 12.46 15.96 -12.08
C ALA A 79 13.53 16.94 -11.55
N ALA A 80 13.46 17.32 -10.27
CA ALA A 80 14.34 18.32 -9.66
C ALA A 80 15.65 17.73 -9.11
N PHE A 81 15.62 16.48 -8.66
CA PHE A 81 16.76 15.84 -8.01
C PHE A 81 17.28 14.66 -8.81
N SER A 82 18.58 14.34 -8.67
CA SER A 82 19.11 13.13 -9.26
C SER A 82 18.47 11.89 -8.64
N THR A 83 18.08 10.93 -9.46
CA THR A 83 17.39 9.71 -9.05
C THR A 83 18.16 8.96 -7.97
N LYS A 84 19.48 8.82 -8.14
CA LYS A 84 20.35 8.13 -7.17
C LYS A 84 20.34 8.82 -5.81
N PHE A 85 20.50 10.14 -5.77
CA PHE A 85 20.49 10.91 -4.53
C PHE A 85 19.14 10.78 -3.81
N LEU A 86 18.04 10.93 -4.56
CA LEU A 86 16.70 10.84 -3.99
C LEU A 86 16.42 9.47 -3.38
N LEU A 87 16.77 8.38 -4.10
CA LEU A 87 16.59 7.03 -3.59
C LEU A 87 17.43 6.76 -2.34
N LEU A 88 18.69 7.21 -2.32
CA LEU A 88 19.56 7.04 -1.15
C LEU A 88 19.04 7.83 0.05
N ALA A 89 18.64 9.08 -0.15
CA ALA A 89 18.06 9.91 0.91
C ALA A 89 16.77 9.31 1.46
N ASP A 90 15.87 8.88 0.57
CA ASP A 90 14.60 8.26 0.93
C ASP A 90 14.79 7.00 1.77
N LEU A 91 15.59 6.05 1.30
CA LEU A 91 15.85 4.79 2.01
C LEU A 91 16.59 5.02 3.34
N SER A 92 17.54 5.98 3.39
CA SER A 92 18.25 6.30 4.62
C SER A 92 17.33 6.91 5.68
N LEU A 93 16.41 7.80 5.28
CA LEU A 93 15.39 8.34 6.18
C LEU A 93 14.43 7.25 6.65
N GLN A 94 14.02 6.32 5.78
CA GLN A 94 13.18 5.19 6.17
C GLN A 94 13.88 4.29 7.22
N ILE A 95 15.19 4.07 7.13
CA ILE A 95 15.96 3.33 8.15
C ILE A 95 15.93 4.06 9.50
N ILE A 96 16.18 5.38 9.49
CA ILE A 96 16.15 6.18 10.72
C ILE A 96 14.76 6.14 11.37
N LEU A 97 13.71 6.31 10.59
CA LEU A 97 12.33 6.25 11.09
C LEU A 97 11.95 4.85 11.58
N SER A 98 12.39 3.80 10.88
CA SER A 98 12.18 2.41 11.33
C SER A 98 12.89 2.13 12.65
N TRP A 99 14.09 2.68 12.85
CA TRP A 99 14.80 2.60 14.11
C TRP A 99 14.09 3.34 15.24
N ILE A 100 13.54 4.53 14.96
CA ILE A 100 12.70 5.27 15.91
C ILE A 100 11.47 4.46 16.29
N CYS A 101 10.78 3.84 15.33
CA CYS A 101 9.64 2.96 15.59
C CYS A 101 10.03 1.77 16.48
N ALA A 102 11.15 1.10 16.19
CA ALA A 102 11.64 -0.04 16.99
C ALA A 102 11.99 0.34 18.44
N ARG A 103 12.41 1.58 18.68
CA ARG A 103 12.73 2.12 20.02
C ARG A 103 11.59 2.84 20.70
N SER A 104 10.48 3.02 20.02
CA SER A 104 9.33 3.75 20.52
C SER A 104 8.69 3.05 21.72
N GLN A 105 8.33 3.85 22.72
CA GLN A 105 7.58 3.44 23.92
C GLN A 105 6.19 4.05 23.97
N SER A 106 5.82 4.83 22.94
CA SER A 106 4.54 5.51 22.86
C SER A 106 3.92 5.33 21.48
N ALA A 107 2.61 5.13 21.43
CA ALA A 107 1.86 5.00 20.19
C ALA A 107 1.90 6.28 19.34
N ASP A 108 1.96 7.47 19.96
CA ASP A 108 2.00 8.74 19.24
C ASP A 108 3.25 8.87 18.37
N ILE A 109 4.42 8.48 18.92
CA ILE A 109 5.68 8.48 18.16
C ILE A 109 5.57 7.50 16.99
N LEU A 110 4.97 6.34 17.21
CA LEU A 110 4.77 5.33 16.18
C LEU A 110 3.85 5.86 15.06
N ILE A 111 2.77 6.57 15.40
CA ILE A 111 1.84 7.19 14.44
C ILE A 111 2.56 8.24 13.58
N VAL A 112 3.29 9.16 14.21
CA VAL A 112 4.01 10.23 13.50
C VAL A 112 5.11 9.66 12.61
N ALA A 113 5.91 8.72 13.12
CA ALA A 113 6.94 8.07 12.34
C ALA A 113 6.37 7.26 11.17
N SER A 114 5.23 6.58 11.38
CA SER A 114 4.52 5.84 10.34
C SER A 114 4.01 6.75 9.23
N PHE A 115 3.47 7.93 9.57
CA PHE A 115 3.09 8.95 8.59
C PHE A 115 4.28 9.37 7.72
N ALA A 116 5.43 9.63 8.33
CA ALA A 116 6.65 10.01 7.62
C ALA A 116 7.18 8.86 6.73
N ILE A 117 7.18 7.62 7.24
CA ILE A 117 7.53 6.43 6.45
C ILE A 117 6.59 6.28 5.25
N GLY A 118 5.29 6.45 5.46
CA GLY A 118 4.29 6.39 4.38
C GLY A 118 4.56 7.45 3.30
N PHE A 119 4.88 8.67 3.70
CA PHE A 119 5.21 9.75 2.79
C PHE A 119 6.44 9.41 1.92
N LEU A 120 7.52 8.96 2.53
CA LEU A 120 8.73 8.50 1.84
C LEU A 120 8.45 7.32 0.90
N LYS A 121 7.66 6.37 1.36
CA LYS A 121 7.24 5.21 0.58
C LYS A 121 6.50 5.60 -0.71
N GLY A 122 5.74 6.69 -0.71
CA GLY A 122 5.09 7.24 -1.89
C GLY A 122 6.09 7.57 -3.01
N PHE A 123 7.27 8.11 -2.67
CA PHE A 123 8.35 8.39 -3.64
C PHE A 123 8.88 7.12 -4.29
N LEU A 124 9.22 6.14 -3.48
CA LEU A 124 9.80 4.89 -3.97
C LEU A 124 8.81 4.10 -4.82
N MET A 125 7.52 4.10 -4.42
CA MET A 125 6.46 3.41 -5.14
C MET A 125 6.22 4.01 -6.54
N LEU A 126 6.11 5.33 -6.66
CA LEU A 126 5.93 5.98 -7.97
C LEU A 126 7.18 5.86 -8.85
N TRP A 127 8.38 5.96 -8.25
CA TRP A 127 9.61 5.69 -8.97
C TRP A 127 9.60 4.28 -9.56
N PHE A 128 9.21 3.28 -8.76
CA PHE A 128 9.10 1.89 -9.22
C PHE A 128 8.07 1.74 -10.34
N ILE A 129 6.84 2.24 -10.15
CA ILE A 129 5.77 2.15 -11.16
C ILE A 129 6.26 2.73 -12.49
N ARG A 130 6.89 3.89 -12.47
CA ARG A 130 7.38 4.57 -13.67
C ARG A 130 8.42 3.76 -14.44
N HIS A 131 9.32 3.07 -13.74
CA HIS A 131 10.38 2.28 -14.35
C HIS A 131 9.90 0.87 -14.71
N ALA A 132 9.17 0.23 -13.83
CA ALA A 132 8.62 -1.11 -14.06
C ALA A 132 7.61 -1.11 -15.22
N GLN A 133 6.79 -0.06 -15.37
CA GLN A 133 5.87 0.06 -16.51
C GLN A 133 6.62 0.01 -17.84
N LYS A 134 7.75 0.68 -17.96
CA LYS A 134 8.59 0.65 -19.18
C LYS A 134 9.17 -0.73 -19.45
N ILE A 135 9.53 -1.47 -18.40
CA ILE A 135 10.11 -2.81 -18.50
C ILE A 135 9.06 -3.85 -18.90
N PHE A 136 7.92 -3.87 -18.21
CA PHE A 136 6.88 -4.90 -18.38
C PHE A 136 5.93 -4.62 -19.54
N SER A 137 5.77 -3.35 -19.93
CA SER A 137 4.90 -2.94 -21.02
C SER A 137 5.63 -2.02 -22.00
N PRO A 138 6.52 -2.54 -22.86
CA PRO A 138 7.23 -1.72 -23.86
C PRO A 138 6.27 -1.02 -24.82
N LYS A 139 5.08 -1.60 -25.03
CA LYS A 139 4.01 -1.04 -25.88
C LYS A 139 3.09 -0.07 -25.14
N ASN A 140 3.41 0.33 -23.88
CA ASN A 140 2.59 1.19 -23.02
C ASN A 140 1.14 0.69 -22.78
N VAL A 141 0.94 -0.63 -22.82
CA VAL A 141 -0.36 -1.26 -22.50
C VAL A 141 -0.47 -1.39 -20.98
N ARG A 142 -1.20 -0.47 -20.36
CA ARG A 142 -1.33 -0.40 -18.89
C ARG A 142 -1.86 -1.70 -18.27
N SER A 143 -2.79 -2.37 -18.92
CA SER A 143 -3.37 -3.63 -18.43
C SER A 143 -2.32 -4.76 -18.28
N GLU A 144 -1.34 -4.85 -19.18
CA GLU A 144 -0.25 -5.82 -19.08
C GLU A 144 0.63 -5.54 -17.87
N PHE A 145 0.94 -4.27 -17.62
CA PHE A 145 1.74 -3.87 -16.47
C PHE A 145 1.04 -4.19 -15.15
N TYR A 146 -0.23 -3.81 -15.00
CA TYR A 146 -0.95 -4.00 -13.76
C TYR A 146 -1.21 -5.46 -13.42
N SER A 147 -1.30 -6.35 -14.40
CA SER A 147 -1.43 -7.79 -14.15
C SER A 147 -0.20 -8.42 -13.47
N TYR A 148 0.99 -7.83 -13.61
CA TYR A 148 2.19 -8.23 -12.86
C TYR A 148 2.37 -7.44 -11.56
N PHE A 149 1.98 -6.17 -11.57
CA PHE A 149 2.22 -5.25 -10.48
C PHE A 149 1.37 -5.58 -9.24
N TYR A 150 0.08 -5.83 -9.42
CA TYR A 150 -0.82 -6.12 -8.29
C TYR A 150 -0.45 -7.40 -7.52
N PRO A 151 -0.17 -8.55 -8.16
CA PRO A 151 0.29 -9.73 -7.45
C PRO A 151 1.58 -9.52 -6.66
N LEU A 152 2.49 -8.70 -7.18
CA LEU A 152 3.73 -8.36 -6.48
C LEU A 152 3.44 -7.54 -5.21
N VAL A 153 2.59 -6.52 -5.32
CA VAL A 153 2.26 -5.64 -4.18
C VAL A 153 1.44 -6.37 -3.14
N TYR A 154 0.37 -7.05 -3.54
CA TYR A 154 -0.49 -7.80 -2.61
C TYR A 154 0.22 -9.03 -2.05
N GLY A 155 0.91 -9.80 -2.89
CA GLY A 155 1.68 -10.95 -2.46
C GLY A 155 2.81 -10.57 -1.50
N GLY A 156 3.52 -9.47 -1.78
CA GLY A 156 4.53 -8.91 -0.88
C GLY A 156 3.93 -8.45 0.46
N GLY A 157 2.75 -7.83 0.43
CA GLY A 157 2.00 -7.44 1.63
C GLY A 157 1.60 -8.64 2.49
N GLN A 158 1.06 -9.70 1.88
CA GLN A 158 0.70 -10.93 2.59
C GLN A 158 1.92 -11.63 3.19
N LEU A 159 2.99 -11.75 2.40
CA LEU A 159 4.25 -12.32 2.89
C LEU A 159 4.80 -11.53 4.08
N SER A 160 4.75 -10.21 4.01
CA SER A 160 5.16 -9.34 5.13
C SER A 160 4.32 -9.58 6.37
N MET A 161 3.01 -9.70 6.22
CA MET A 161 2.09 -9.93 7.34
C MET A 161 2.41 -11.24 8.07
N VAL A 162 2.64 -12.30 7.32
CA VAL A 162 3.01 -13.62 7.88
C VAL A 162 4.37 -13.57 8.57
N LEU A 163 5.39 -12.99 7.90
CA LEU A 163 6.73 -12.86 8.47
C LEU A 163 6.72 -12.02 9.76
N THR A 164 5.90 -10.98 9.79
CA THR A 164 5.75 -10.12 10.97
C THR A 164 5.11 -10.87 12.12
N ALA A 165 4.04 -11.64 11.86
CA ALA A 165 3.40 -12.46 12.87
C ALA A 165 4.35 -13.51 13.43
N GLU A 166 5.10 -14.21 12.58
CA GLU A 166 6.10 -15.21 13.01
C GLU A 166 7.24 -14.58 13.83
N LEU A 167 7.77 -13.42 13.40
CA LEU A 167 8.82 -12.72 14.13
C LEU A 167 8.31 -12.21 15.49
N ALA A 168 7.08 -11.69 15.55
CA ALA A 168 6.48 -11.23 16.81
C ALA A 168 6.21 -12.39 17.77
N TYR A 169 5.78 -13.54 17.25
CA TYR A 169 5.49 -14.73 18.06
C TYR A 169 6.74 -15.36 18.67
N HIS A 170 7.82 -15.53 17.87
CA HIS A 170 9.03 -16.23 18.32
C HIS A 170 10.04 -15.35 19.07
N TYR A 171 10.00 -14.03 18.84
CA TYR A 171 10.97 -13.10 19.42
C TYR A 171 10.30 -11.89 20.07
N ASP A 172 10.17 -10.78 19.33
CA ASP A 172 9.55 -9.53 19.75
C ASP A 172 9.08 -8.80 18.47
N TRP A 173 7.99 -8.05 18.54
CA TRP A 173 7.49 -7.24 17.44
C TRP A 173 8.54 -6.26 16.86
N LYS A 174 9.53 -5.84 17.64
CA LYS A 174 10.63 -4.95 17.21
C LYS A 174 11.51 -5.59 16.14
N TYR A 175 11.66 -6.91 16.12
CA TYR A 175 12.47 -7.62 15.13
C TYR A 175 11.97 -7.43 13.71
N MET A 176 10.69 -7.14 13.53
CA MET A 176 10.15 -6.76 12.25
C MET A 176 10.82 -5.49 11.68
N TYR A 177 10.97 -4.45 12.50
CA TYR A 177 11.65 -3.22 12.06
C TYR A 177 13.13 -3.46 11.78
N TYR A 178 13.80 -4.29 12.58
CA TYR A 178 15.19 -4.67 12.31
C TYR A 178 15.34 -5.44 11.01
N PHE A 179 14.44 -6.37 10.72
CA PHE A 179 14.38 -7.07 9.45
C PHE A 179 14.19 -6.12 8.27
N MET A 180 13.26 -5.16 8.40
CA MET A 180 13.05 -4.13 7.39
C MET A 180 14.27 -3.24 7.18
N MET A 181 14.97 -2.85 8.24
CA MET A 181 16.22 -2.08 8.13
C MET A 181 17.30 -2.85 7.35
N VAL A 182 17.41 -4.16 7.56
CA VAL A 182 18.34 -4.99 6.79
C VAL A 182 17.99 -5.00 5.30
N LEU A 183 16.71 -5.12 4.95
CA LEU A 183 16.26 -5.05 3.55
C LEU A 183 16.51 -3.67 2.93
N LEU A 184 16.28 -2.60 3.67
CA LEU A 184 16.55 -1.23 3.23
C LEU A 184 18.07 -1.00 3.03
N LEU A 185 18.92 -1.51 3.92
CA LEU A 185 20.38 -1.46 3.77
C LEU A 185 20.84 -2.22 2.53
N LEU A 186 20.28 -3.39 2.27
CA LEU A 186 20.56 -4.17 1.07
C LEU A 186 20.17 -3.39 -0.20
N ALA A 187 19.01 -2.72 -0.19
CA ALA A 187 18.57 -1.86 -1.28
C ALA A 187 19.53 -0.67 -1.49
N ILE A 188 19.99 -0.01 -0.43
CA ILE A 188 20.99 1.07 -0.48
C ILE A 188 22.29 0.57 -1.11
N LEU A 189 22.78 -0.58 -0.68
CA LEU A 189 24.01 -1.18 -1.20
C LEU A 189 23.90 -1.44 -2.71
N ILE A 190 22.77 -1.98 -3.16
CA ILE A 190 22.49 -2.20 -4.59
C ILE A 190 22.47 -0.87 -5.36
N ILE A 191 21.85 0.18 -4.82
CA ILE A 191 21.80 1.49 -5.47
C ILE A 191 23.21 2.10 -5.59
N ILE A 192 24.03 2.00 -4.54
CA ILE A 192 25.40 2.52 -4.57
C ILE A 192 26.22 1.82 -5.65
N ILE A 193 26.09 0.50 -5.76
CA ILE A 193 26.88 -0.32 -6.68
C ILE A 193 26.37 -0.18 -8.12
N CYS A 194 25.06 -0.35 -8.33
CA CYS A 194 24.48 -0.52 -9.67
C CYS A 194 24.09 0.79 -10.36
N TYR A 195 23.72 1.84 -9.60
CA TYR A 195 23.16 3.06 -10.17
C TYR A 195 24.21 4.15 -10.41
N ARG A 196 24.08 4.81 -11.57
CA ARG A 196 24.88 5.96 -11.96
C ARG A 196 24.26 7.24 -11.38
N HIS A 197 25.07 8.25 -11.17
CA HIS A 197 24.61 9.60 -10.82
C HIS A 197 24.02 10.28 -12.07
N ASP A 198 22.73 10.63 -11.99
CA ASP A 198 22.04 11.38 -13.03
C ASP A 198 22.08 12.86 -12.71
N GLN A 199 22.11 13.69 -13.77
CA GLN A 199 21.93 15.12 -13.60
C GLN A 199 20.44 15.45 -13.49
N PRO A 200 20.02 16.37 -12.58
CA PRO A 200 18.65 16.82 -12.48
C PRO A 200 18.22 17.50 -13.79
N MET A 201 17.02 17.17 -14.26
CA MET A 201 16.50 17.70 -15.53
C MET A 201 16.00 19.15 -15.43
N LYS A 202 15.51 19.57 -14.27
CA LYS A 202 14.86 20.86 -14.09
C LYS A 202 15.04 21.39 -12.68
N LYS A 203 15.38 22.68 -12.55
CA LYS A 203 15.26 23.38 -11.26
C LYS A 203 13.81 23.74 -11.04
N ILE A 204 13.21 23.28 -9.95
CA ILE A 204 11.84 23.58 -9.60
C ILE A 204 11.87 24.54 -8.41
N PRO A 205 11.20 25.71 -8.48
CA PRO A 205 11.06 26.60 -7.33
C PRO A 205 10.23 25.90 -6.24
N ILE A 206 10.56 26.15 -4.98
CA ILE A 206 9.91 25.52 -3.81
C ILE A 206 8.41 25.86 -3.78
N GLU A 207 8.02 27.01 -4.31
CA GLU A 207 6.62 27.45 -4.42
C GLU A 207 5.75 26.49 -5.24
N GLU A 208 6.30 25.83 -6.26
CA GLU A 208 5.59 24.82 -7.06
C GLU A 208 5.33 23.51 -6.31
N LEU A 209 5.91 23.30 -5.14
CA LEU A 209 5.65 22.09 -4.33
C LEU A 209 4.32 22.15 -3.59
N HIS A 210 3.68 23.33 -3.51
CA HIS A 210 2.36 23.49 -2.90
C HIS A 210 2.23 22.90 -1.50
N LEU A 211 3.25 23.14 -0.65
CA LEU A 211 3.32 22.56 0.70
C LEU A 211 2.10 22.92 1.55
N ARG A 212 1.54 24.13 1.39
CA ARG A 212 0.35 24.55 2.12
C ARG A 212 -0.85 23.67 1.84
N GLU A 213 -1.13 23.41 0.56
CA GLU A 213 -2.21 22.53 0.11
C GLU A 213 -2.01 21.10 0.61
N MET A 214 -0.76 20.63 0.57
CA MET A 214 -0.39 19.31 1.09
C MET A 214 -0.71 19.19 2.59
N PHE A 215 -0.35 20.17 3.41
CA PHE A 215 -0.62 20.14 4.85
C PHE A 215 -2.12 20.20 5.14
N VAL A 216 -2.88 21.04 4.42
CA VAL A 216 -4.34 21.15 4.62
C VAL A 216 -5.02 19.80 4.38
N ILE A 217 -4.73 19.14 3.24
CA ILE A 217 -5.34 17.85 2.93
C ILE A 217 -4.84 16.73 3.87
N ALA A 218 -3.57 16.77 4.28
CA ALA A 218 -3.02 15.81 5.23
C ALA A 218 -3.76 15.83 6.57
N ILE A 219 -3.96 17.02 7.14
CA ILE A 219 -4.67 17.20 8.41
C ILE A 219 -6.13 16.76 8.26
N GLY A 220 -6.81 17.18 7.18
CA GLY A 220 -8.20 16.78 6.92
C GLY A 220 -8.37 15.26 6.82
N LEU A 221 -7.49 14.58 6.09
CA LEU A 221 -7.51 13.12 5.97
C LEU A 221 -7.16 12.41 7.27
N LEU A 222 -6.17 12.90 8.03
CA LEU A 222 -5.82 12.31 9.34
C LEU A 222 -6.97 12.43 10.34
N MET A 223 -7.67 13.58 10.38
CA MET A 223 -8.86 13.75 11.22
C MET A 223 -9.99 12.80 10.80
N LEU A 224 -10.20 12.62 9.49
CA LEU A 224 -11.20 11.67 8.99
C LEU A 224 -10.87 10.22 9.40
N MET A 225 -9.60 9.82 9.26
CA MET A 225 -9.14 8.51 9.70
C MET A 225 -9.25 8.33 11.21
N TYR A 226 -8.98 9.38 11.98
CA TYR A 226 -9.19 9.36 13.43
C TYR A 226 -10.66 9.09 13.78
N VAL A 227 -11.59 9.79 13.17
CA VAL A 227 -13.02 9.56 13.38
C VAL A 227 -13.43 8.12 13.02
N ALA A 228 -12.97 7.62 11.88
CA ALA A 228 -13.29 6.27 11.44
C ALA A 228 -12.73 5.18 12.39
N ASN A 229 -11.54 5.41 12.95
CA ASN A 229 -10.83 4.44 13.78
C ASN A 229 -11.32 4.46 15.24
N TYR A 230 -11.45 5.64 15.84
CA TYR A 230 -11.81 5.78 17.26
C TYR A 230 -13.30 6.01 17.51
N GLY A 231 -14.11 6.18 16.46
CA GLY A 231 -15.51 6.50 16.59
C GLY A 231 -16.27 5.52 17.49
N LYS A 232 -16.09 4.21 17.28
CA LYS A 232 -16.72 3.16 18.08
C LYS A 232 -16.22 3.16 19.53
N MET A 233 -14.93 3.35 19.76
CA MET A 233 -14.31 3.35 21.09
C MET A 233 -14.75 4.54 21.95
N LEU A 234 -15.01 5.69 21.31
CA LEU A 234 -15.40 6.94 21.95
C LEU A 234 -16.90 7.24 21.84
N ASP A 235 -17.72 6.23 21.58
CA ASP A 235 -19.19 6.33 21.48
C ASP A 235 -19.67 7.43 20.52
N TRP A 236 -18.98 7.58 19.38
CA TRP A 236 -19.33 8.48 18.28
C TRP A 236 -19.67 9.91 18.77
N MET A 237 -20.96 10.27 18.74
CA MET A 237 -21.43 11.64 19.07
C MET A 237 -21.31 12.02 20.54
N SER A 238 -20.98 11.10 21.43
CA SER A 238 -20.79 11.39 22.85
C SER A 238 -19.45 12.08 23.12
N SER A 239 -18.47 11.90 22.24
CA SER A 239 -17.16 12.50 22.38
C SER A 239 -17.07 13.86 21.68
N TYR A 240 -16.74 14.91 22.43
CA TYR A 240 -16.50 16.26 21.88
C TYR A 240 -15.41 16.25 20.79
N LYS A 241 -14.35 15.45 20.96
CA LYS A 241 -13.27 15.33 19.95
C LYS A 241 -13.77 14.75 18.63
N ILE A 242 -14.58 13.69 18.69
CA ILE A 242 -15.16 13.08 17.48
C ILE A 242 -16.11 14.05 16.80
N CYS A 243 -17.00 14.71 17.54
CA CYS A 243 -17.91 15.72 16.99
C CYS A 243 -17.14 16.87 16.31
N ALA A 244 -16.09 17.38 16.96
CA ALA A 244 -15.27 18.43 16.37
C ALA A 244 -14.59 17.96 15.06
N TYR A 245 -14.02 16.76 15.02
CA TYR A 245 -13.34 16.25 13.82
C TYR A 245 -14.31 15.90 12.68
N ILE A 246 -15.53 15.43 12.98
CA ILE A 246 -16.59 15.22 11.98
C ILE A 246 -16.94 16.53 11.25
N VAL A 247 -16.89 17.67 11.95
CA VAL A 247 -17.18 18.98 11.35
C VAL A 247 -15.94 19.56 10.66
N ILE A 248 -14.79 19.54 11.31
CA ILE A 248 -13.58 20.21 10.85
C ILE A 248 -12.97 19.49 9.62
N ALA A 249 -12.98 18.15 9.61
CA ALA A 249 -12.35 17.39 8.52
C ALA A 249 -13.00 17.66 7.15
N PRO A 250 -14.34 17.62 6.99
CA PRO A 250 -14.99 17.99 5.72
C PRO A 250 -14.75 19.45 5.32
N ILE A 251 -14.70 20.37 6.29
CA ILE A 251 -14.40 21.79 6.02
C ILE A 251 -12.99 21.94 5.45
N LEU A 252 -12.00 21.26 6.03
CA LEU A 252 -10.63 21.29 5.52
C LEU A 252 -10.52 20.69 4.12
N ILE A 253 -11.22 19.59 3.87
CA ILE A 253 -11.26 18.94 2.54
C ILE A 253 -11.95 19.88 1.53
N ALA A 254 -13.07 20.51 1.90
CA ALA A 254 -13.74 21.47 1.04
C ALA A 254 -12.87 22.71 0.75
N PHE A 255 -12.16 23.19 1.77
CA PHE A 255 -11.21 24.29 1.62
C PHE A 255 -10.04 23.90 0.70
N PHE A 256 -9.51 22.67 0.83
CA PHE A 256 -8.51 22.14 -0.10
C PHE A 256 -9.04 22.12 -1.53
N VAL A 257 -10.23 21.59 -1.76
CA VAL A 257 -10.87 21.55 -3.09
C VAL A 257 -11.03 22.98 -3.65
N TRP A 258 -11.48 23.92 -2.83
CA TRP A 258 -11.59 25.33 -3.22
C TRP A 258 -10.24 25.91 -3.64
N MET A 259 -9.16 25.63 -2.88
CA MET A 259 -7.79 26.05 -3.23
C MET A 259 -7.36 25.50 -4.59
N GLN A 260 -7.70 24.23 -4.90
CA GLN A 260 -7.32 23.60 -6.17
C GLN A 260 -8.01 24.29 -7.37
N TYR A 261 -9.26 24.72 -7.22
CA TYR A 261 -9.97 25.43 -8.28
C TYR A 261 -9.44 26.83 -8.58
N HIS A 262 -8.91 27.51 -7.57
CA HIS A 262 -8.41 28.89 -7.71
C HIS A 262 -6.90 28.94 -8.04
N SER A 263 -6.21 27.82 -7.99
CA SER A 263 -4.78 27.76 -8.32
C SER A 263 -4.55 27.59 -9.82
N GLN A 264 -3.64 28.39 -10.38
CA GLN A 264 -3.21 28.23 -11.78
C GLN A 264 -2.41 26.94 -12.01
N THR A 265 -1.69 26.50 -10.99
CA THR A 265 -0.90 25.26 -10.98
C THR A 265 -1.37 24.38 -9.83
N PRO A 266 -2.51 23.68 -9.95
CA PRO A 266 -3.07 22.94 -8.82
C PRO A 266 -2.14 21.83 -8.34
N TYR A 267 -2.15 21.57 -7.02
CA TYR A 267 -1.45 20.45 -6.40
C TYR A 267 -1.95 19.10 -6.96
N VAL A 268 -3.26 18.96 -7.06
CA VAL A 268 -3.95 17.81 -7.68
C VAL A 268 -4.89 18.32 -8.77
N ASN A 269 -4.75 17.79 -9.98
CA ASN A 269 -5.72 18.08 -11.03
C ASN A 269 -7.01 17.30 -10.75
N LEU A 270 -8.09 18.04 -10.41
CA LEU A 270 -9.39 17.45 -10.11
C LEU A 270 -10.24 17.14 -11.35
N ALA A 271 -9.86 17.63 -12.54
CA ALA A 271 -10.63 17.43 -13.76
C ALA A 271 -10.93 15.93 -14.08
N PRO A 272 -10.01 14.97 -13.88
CA PRO A 272 -10.33 13.56 -14.11
C PRO A 272 -11.42 13.00 -13.17
N LEU A 273 -11.61 13.58 -11.99
CA LEU A 273 -12.60 13.09 -11.01
C LEU A 273 -14.04 13.29 -11.47
N TYR A 274 -14.29 14.29 -12.34
CA TYR A 274 -15.63 14.61 -12.85
C TYR A 274 -16.00 13.82 -14.11
N GLN A 275 -15.09 13.05 -14.67
CA GLN A 275 -15.41 12.24 -15.84
C GLN A 275 -16.34 11.07 -15.45
N PRO A 276 -17.49 10.87 -16.14
CA PRO A 276 -18.44 9.81 -15.78
C PRO A 276 -17.80 8.41 -15.74
N LYS A 277 -16.87 8.13 -16.64
CA LYS A 277 -16.13 6.85 -16.67
C LYS A 277 -15.25 6.67 -15.44
N ALA A 278 -14.63 7.73 -14.93
CA ALA A 278 -13.82 7.69 -13.72
C ALA A 278 -14.68 7.47 -12.46
N ILE A 279 -15.84 8.14 -12.38
CA ILE A 279 -16.79 7.98 -11.27
C ILE A 279 -17.24 6.51 -11.14
N VAL A 280 -17.58 5.88 -12.28
CA VAL A 280 -17.93 4.45 -12.29
C VAL A 280 -16.75 3.60 -11.83
N GLY A 281 -15.53 3.91 -12.26
CA GLY A 281 -14.31 3.23 -11.79
C GLY A 281 -14.10 3.36 -10.29
N TYR A 282 -14.26 4.55 -9.72
CA TYR A 282 -14.16 4.78 -8.27
C TYR A 282 -15.22 4.02 -7.48
N PHE A 283 -16.45 3.97 -8.01
CA PHE A 283 -17.52 3.17 -7.37
C PHE A 283 -17.16 1.68 -7.32
N TYR A 284 -16.65 1.10 -8.41
CA TYR A 284 -16.17 -0.28 -8.40
C TYR A 284 -14.99 -0.48 -7.44
N MET A 285 -14.03 0.44 -7.42
CA MET A 285 -12.92 0.39 -6.46
C MET A 285 -13.42 0.40 -5.01
N MET A 286 -14.40 1.25 -4.68
CA MET A 286 -15.01 1.29 -3.35
C MET A 286 -15.67 -0.04 -2.99
N LEU A 287 -16.43 -0.65 -3.91
CA LEU A 287 -17.04 -1.95 -3.71
C LEU A 287 -15.99 -3.05 -3.47
N ILE A 288 -14.92 -3.08 -4.26
CA ILE A 288 -13.85 -4.05 -4.12
C ILE A 288 -13.20 -3.92 -2.74
N MET A 289 -12.85 -2.71 -2.32
CA MET A 289 -12.27 -2.45 -1.00
C MET A 289 -13.20 -2.88 0.13
N PHE A 290 -14.50 -2.62 -0.01
CA PHE A 290 -15.51 -3.06 0.94
C PHE A 290 -15.54 -4.60 1.09
N PHE A 291 -15.53 -5.33 -0.03
CA PHE A 291 -15.50 -6.80 0.00
C PHE A 291 -14.14 -7.36 0.45
N SER A 292 -13.04 -6.74 0.09
CA SER A 292 -11.70 -7.13 0.57
C SER A 292 -11.57 -7.07 2.11
N THR A 293 -12.25 -6.13 2.76
CA THR A 293 -12.26 -6.02 4.22
C THR A 293 -12.91 -7.24 4.90
N SER A 294 -13.69 -8.02 4.18
CA SER A 294 -14.30 -9.26 4.70
C SER A 294 -13.28 -10.32 5.14
N THR A 295 -12.06 -10.29 4.62
CA THR A 295 -10.97 -11.16 5.07
C THR A 295 -10.61 -10.93 6.53
N THR A 296 -10.69 -9.69 7.00
CA THR A 296 -10.51 -9.32 8.42
C THR A 296 -11.61 -9.93 9.30
N LEU A 297 -12.85 -9.98 8.81
CA LEU A 297 -13.94 -10.65 9.52
C LEU A 297 -13.68 -12.15 9.67
N LEU A 298 -13.11 -12.78 8.64
CA LEU A 298 -12.73 -14.20 8.70
C LEU A 298 -11.65 -14.44 9.77
N THR A 299 -10.63 -13.59 9.84
CA THR A 299 -9.58 -13.68 10.86
C THR A 299 -10.18 -13.52 12.27
N ASN A 300 -11.01 -12.51 12.47
CA ASN A 300 -11.69 -12.28 13.76
C ASN A 300 -12.59 -13.46 14.13
N TYR A 301 -13.27 -14.06 13.17
CA TYR A 301 -14.08 -15.25 13.39
C TYR A 301 -13.22 -16.45 13.84
N MET A 302 -12.11 -16.69 13.17
CA MET A 302 -11.16 -17.77 13.52
C MET A 302 -10.57 -17.60 14.92
N THR A 303 -10.16 -16.39 15.27
CA THR A 303 -9.56 -16.11 16.58
C THR A 303 -10.58 -16.08 17.70
N SER A 304 -11.74 -15.46 17.50
CA SER A 304 -12.74 -15.27 18.55
C SER A 304 -13.64 -16.48 18.78
N ILE A 305 -14.08 -17.15 17.70
CA ILE A 305 -15.07 -18.24 17.78
C ILE A 305 -14.39 -19.60 17.70
N LEU A 306 -13.48 -19.81 16.75
CA LEU A 306 -12.77 -21.08 16.62
C LEU A 306 -11.57 -21.20 17.57
N LYS A 307 -11.21 -20.11 18.24
CA LYS A 307 -10.08 -20.01 19.19
C LYS A 307 -8.77 -20.52 18.57
N VAL A 308 -8.60 -20.32 17.26
CA VAL A 308 -7.36 -20.58 16.57
C VAL A 308 -6.36 -19.49 16.99
N ASP A 309 -5.14 -19.89 17.29
CA ASP A 309 -4.08 -18.94 17.64
C ASP A 309 -3.87 -17.89 16.54
N THR A 310 -3.59 -16.64 16.94
CA THR A 310 -3.40 -15.49 16.03
C THR A 310 -2.36 -15.81 14.96
N THR A 311 -1.25 -16.42 15.32
CA THR A 311 -0.17 -16.81 14.40
C THR A 311 -0.66 -17.80 13.33
N HIS A 312 -1.41 -18.82 13.72
CA HIS A 312 -1.99 -19.78 12.77
C HIS A 312 -3.04 -19.15 11.86
N SER A 313 -3.77 -18.15 12.32
CA SER A 313 -4.72 -17.42 11.48
C SER A 313 -4.02 -16.62 10.38
N TYR A 314 -2.84 -16.06 10.64
CA TYR A 314 -2.06 -15.32 9.64
C TYR A 314 -1.38 -16.24 8.61
N VAL A 315 -0.97 -17.45 8.99
CA VAL A 315 -0.43 -18.44 8.03
C VAL A 315 -1.44 -18.77 6.91
N LEU A 316 -2.74 -18.69 7.18
CA LEU A 316 -3.77 -18.90 6.15
C LEU A 316 -3.69 -17.88 5.01
N TYR A 317 -3.18 -16.68 5.26
CA TYR A 317 -2.99 -15.66 4.22
C TYR A 317 -1.92 -16.03 3.17
N ILE A 318 -1.02 -16.98 3.47
CA ILE A 318 -0.11 -17.53 2.45
C ILE A 318 -0.90 -18.18 1.31
N TRP A 319 -2.04 -18.81 1.62
CA TRP A 319 -2.89 -19.45 0.61
C TRP A 319 -3.60 -18.45 -0.33
N LEU A 320 -3.60 -17.16 -0.01
CA LEU A 320 -4.05 -16.10 -0.93
C LEU A 320 -3.06 -15.88 -2.08
N ILE A 321 -1.76 -16.12 -1.87
CA ILE A 321 -0.71 -15.85 -2.87
C ILE A 321 -0.93 -16.67 -4.16
N PRO A 322 -1.19 -17.99 -4.13
CA PRO A 322 -1.55 -18.74 -5.35
C PRO A 322 -2.77 -18.18 -6.07
N GLY A 323 -3.78 -17.70 -5.32
CA GLY A 323 -4.95 -17.04 -5.89
C GLY A 323 -4.60 -15.74 -6.62
N TYR A 324 -3.74 -14.90 -6.05
CA TYR A 324 -3.23 -13.69 -6.70
C TYR A 324 -2.47 -14.02 -7.99
N LEU A 325 -1.65 -15.06 -8.00
CA LEU A 325 -0.92 -15.48 -9.20
C LEU A 325 -1.87 -16.01 -10.29
N LEU A 326 -2.86 -16.81 -9.92
CA LEU A 326 -3.87 -17.31 -10.87
C LEU A 326 -4.72 -16.17 -11.44
N GLY A 327 -5.20 -15.26 -10.59
CA GLY A 327 -5.96 -14.10 -11.03
C GLY A 327 -5.15 -13.20 -11.97
N ALA A 328 -3.87 -12.98 -11.67
CA ALA A 328 -2.96 -12.25 -12.55
C ALA A 328 -2.80 -12.92 -13.92
N PHE A 329 -2.62 -14.24 -13.93
CA PHE A 329 -2.50 -15.03 -15.16
C PHE A 329 -3.77 -14.92 -16.01
N ILE A 330 -4.94 -15.09 -15.40
CA ILE A 330 -6.23 -14.95 -16.07
C ILE A 330 -6.41 -13.51 -16.60
N CYS A 331 -6.08 -12.50 -15.79
CA CYS A 331 -6.14 -11.10 -16.15
C CYS A 331 -5.26 -10.79 -17.37
N PHE A 332 -4.01 -11.26 -17.36
CA PHE A 332 -3.06 -11.06 -18.45
C PHE A 332 -3.58 -11.64 -19.78
N TRP A 333 -4.05 -12.90 -19.77
CA TRP A 333 -4.58 -13.56 -20.97
C TRP A 333 -5.87 -12.92 -21.44
N TRP A 334 -6.79 -12.60 -20.52
CA TRP A 334 -8.08 -12.00 -20.85
C TRP A 334 -7.91 -10.66 -21.57
N PHE A 335 -7.10 -9.75 -21.02
CA PHE A 335 -6.88 -8.42 -21.62
C PHE A 335 -6.04 -8.47 -22.90
N ARG A 336 -5.24 -9.49 -23.10
CA ARG A 336 -4.54 -9.72 -24.35
C ARG A 336 -5.48 -10.19 -25.44
N TRP A 337 -6.47 -11.00 -25.11
CA TRP A 337 -7.38 -11.61 -26.07
C TRP A 337 -8.64 -10.76 -26.33
N GLN A 338 -9.25 -10.18 -25.27
CA GLN A 338 -10.53 -9.46 -25.35
C GLN A 338 -10.50 -8.10 -24.63
N ARG A 339 -9.74 -7.14 -25.15
CA ARG A 339 -9.53 -5.81 -24.55
C ARG A 339 -10.78 -5.02 -24.18
N TRP A 340 -11.92 -5.29 -24.85
CA TRP A 340 -13.16 -4.52 -24.70
C TRP A 340 -14.16 -5.12 -23.73
N ARG A 341 -13.95 -6.33 -23.23
CA ARG A 341 -14.91 -7.08 -22.42
C ARG A 341 -14.63 -7.04 -20.92
N PHE A 342 -14.28 -5.86 -20.39
CA PHE A 342 -14.06 -5.63 -18.95
C PHE A 342 -15.27 -6.02 -18.10
N ARG A 343 -16.52 -5.83 -18.60
CA ARG A 343 -17.75 -6.12 -17.86
C ARG A 343 -17.83 -7.58 -17.41
N PHE A 344 -17.47 -8.50 -18.27
CA PHE A 344 -17.50 -9.93 -17.94
C PHE A 344 -16.41 -10.31 -16.91
N PHE A 345 -15.25 -9.66 -16.98
CA PHE A 345 -14.17 -9.90 -16.03
C PHE A 345 -14.56 -9.39 -14.63
N ILE A 346 -15.14 -8.20 -14.52
CA ILE A 346 -15.64 -7.65 -13.25
C ILE A 346 -16.80 -8.51 -12.72
N ALA A 347 -17.74 -8.93 -13.58
CA ALA A 347 -18.83 -9.81 -13.19
C ALA A 347 -18.32 -11.17 -12.66
N GLY A 348 -17.29 -11.74 -13.31
CA GLY A 348 -16.61 -12.94 -12.85
C GLY A 348 -15.99 -12.77 -11.46
N GLY A 349 -15.30 -11.65 -11.22
CA GLY A 349 -14.74 -11.33 -9.91
C GLY A 349 -15.81 -11.22 -8.82
N MET A 350 -16.90 -10.49 -9.09
CA MET A 350 -18.02 -10.38 -8.16
C MET A 350 -18.71 -11.73 -7.91
N ALA A 351 -18.82 -12.59 -8.93
CA ALA A 351 -19.32 -13.95 -8.76
C ALA A 351 -18.42 -14.80 -7.85
N CYS A 352 -17.09 -14.64 -7.95
CA CYS A 352 -16.14 -15.29 -7.03
C CYS A 352 -16.33 -14.81 -5.57
N PHE A 353 -16.55 -13.52 -5.33
CA PHE A 353 -16.88 -13.02 -3.99
C PHE A 353 -18.21 -13.61 -3.49
N ALA A 354 -19.24 -13.63 -4.33
CA ALA A 354 -20.52 -14.23 -3.96
C ALA A 354 -20.38 -15.73 -3.63
N ALA A 355 -19.58 -16.47 -4.41
CA ALA A 355 -19.27 -17.87 -4.13
C ALA A 355 -18.50 -18.03 -2.81
N PHE A 356 -17.53 -17.18 -2.53
CA PHE A 356 -16.80 -17.18 -1.27
C PHE A 356 -17.72 -16.97 -0.06
N PHE A 357 -18.59 -15.97 -0.10
CA PHE A 357 -19.56 -15.74 0.97
C PHE A 357 -20.61 -16.85 1.08
N GLY A 358 -21.01 -17.43 -0.06
CA GLY A 358 -21.88 -18.61 -0.10
C GLY A 358 -21.24 -19.81 0.60
N ILE A 359 -19.98 -20.10 0.31
CA ILE A 359 -19.24 -21.19 0.97
C ILE A 359 -19.11 -20.91 2.48
N LEU A 360 -18.84 -19.67 2.90
CA LEU A 360 -18.81 -19.30 4.32
C LEU A 360 -20.16 -19.52 4.99
N TYR A 361 -21.26 -19.13 4.36
CA TYR A 361 -22.59 -19.25 4.89
C TYR A 361 -23.08 -20.71 5.01
N PHE A 362 -22.90 -21.49 3.94
CA PHE A 362 -23.36 -22.89 3.90
C PHE A 362 -22.37 -23.87 4.54
N GLY A 363 -21.08 -23.56 4.49
CA GLY A 363 -20.00 -24.39 5.03
C GLY A 363 -19.80 -24.25 6.54
N TYR A 364 -20.63 -23.44 7.21
CA TYR A 364 -20.59 -23.21 8.65
C TYR A 364 -21.00 -24.44 9.46
N ARG A 365 -20.19 -25.48 9.37
CA ARG A 365 -20.19 -26.62 10.30
C ARG A 365 -18.83 -26.66 11.00
N PRO A 366 -18.76 -26.77 12.34
CA PRO A 366 -17.49 -26.67 13.09
C PRO A 366 -16.47 -27.77 12.79
N LYS A 367 -16.66 -28.59 11.77
CA LYS A 367 -15.79 -29.71 11.36
C LYS A 367 -15.18 -29.56 9.97
N VAL A 368 -15.40 -28.46 9.23
CA VAL A 368 -14.84 -28.29 7.88
C VAL A 368 -13.43 -27.70 7.95
N HIS A 369 -12.48 -28.37 7.33
CA HIS A 369 -11.09 -27.94 7.26
C HIS A 369 -10.96 -26.51 6.75
N THR A 370 -10.36 -25.63 7.56
CA THR A 370 -10.15 -24.18 7.33
C THR A 370 -9.44 -23.85 6.00
N LYS A 371 -8.74 -24.81 5.40
CA LYS A 371 -7.99 -24.64 4.14
C LYS A 371 -8.87 -24.36 2.90
N CYS A 372 -10.15 -24.75 2.92
CA CYS A 372 -11.05 -24.54 1.78
C CYS A 372 -11.57 -23.10 1.66
N PHE A 373 -11.42 -22.26 2.71
CA PHE A 373 -12.05 -20.94 2.76
C PHE A 373 -11.20 -19.80 2.18
N THR A 374 -9.89 -19.99 2.02
CA THR A 374 -8.98 -18.92 1.61
C THR A 374 -8.79 -18.83 0.09
N PHE A 375 -8.92 -19.94 -0.62
CA PHE A 375 -8.66 -20.00 -2.06
C PHE A 375 -9.64 -19.17 -2.92
N PRO A 376 -10.97 -19.19 -2.69
CA PRO A 376 -11.91 -18.41 -3.49
C PRO A 376 -11.79 -16.89 -3.31
N SER A 377 -11.46 -16.40 -2.10
CA SER A 377 -11.32 -14.96 -1.86
C SER A 377 -10.16 -14.34 -2.62
N SER A 378 -9.02 -15.03 -2.70
CA SER A 378 -7.84 -14.54 -3.39
C SER A 378 -8.03 -14.40 -4.90
N CYS A 379 -8.80 -15.31 -5.53
CA CYS A 379 -9.16 -15.19 -6.94
C CYS A 379 -10.10 -14.00 -7.18
N ALA A 380 -11.02 -13.73 -6.24
CA ALA A 380 -11.95 -12.63 -6.32
C ALA A 380 -11.25 -11.27 -6.21
N ASP A 381 -10.32 -11.12 -5.26
CA ASP A 381 -9.57 -9.89 -5.06
C ASP A 381 -8.78 -9.46 -6.31
N LEU A 382 -8.18 -10.43 -7.02
CA LEU A 382 -7.45 -10.14 -8.25
C LEU A 382 -8.35 -9.95 -9.48
N ALA A 383 -9.44 -10.68 -9.58
CA ALA A 383 -10.37 -10.52 -10.69
C ALA A 383 -11.06 -9.14 -10.69
N CYS A 384 -11.11 -8.47 -9.54
CA CYS A 384 -11.72 -7.16 -9.40
C CYS A 384 -10.75 -5.98 -9.63
N PHE A 385 -9.42 -6.21 -9.68
CA PHE A 385 -8.47 -5.15 -10.02
C PHE A 385 -8.23 -5.08 -11.54
N PRO A 386 -8.63 -3.99 -12.21
CA PRO A 386 -8.44 -3.79 -13.65
C PRO A 386 -6.99 -3.44 -14.03
#